data_f2100091573f98d83af791add6fab397
#
_entry.id   f2100091573f98d83af791add6fab397
#
_cell.length_a   1.000
_cell.length_b   1.000
_cell.length_c   1.000
_cell.angle_alpha   90.00
_cell.angle_beta   90.00
_cell.angle_gamma   90.00
#
_symmetry.space_group_name_H-M   'P 1'
#
loop_
_entity.id
_entity.type
_entity.pdbx_description
1 polymer ?
#
loop_
_entity_poly.entity_id
_entity_poly.type
_entity_poly.pdbx_seq_one_letter_code
_entity_poly.pdbx_strand_id
1 'polypeptide(L)'
;MGNMMHRGKGSFTHVENTVFFDHALSLKAKGIYCQIRSLENNPEWVFTIRGFATLVKDGVDAVTAGLKELESAGYIIRARRRSENGRFLKAEEATWITLDDPAMYANVAAELKEEGYAILSDFKRDPATNVEFELENDFPSGGTDG
;
A
#
# COMPACT_ATOMS: atom_id res chain seq x y z
N MET A 1 -14.19 27.55 -8.96
CA MET A 1 -13.31 26.39 -9.07
C MET A 1 -13.15 25.97 -10.51
N GLY A 2 -11.96 25.60 -10.87
CA GLY A 2 -11.68 25.13 -12.22
C GLY A 2 -12.05 23.68 -12.44
N ASN A 3 -12.20 23.35 -13.69
CA ASN A 3 -12.37 21.95 -14.12
C ASN A 3 -11.01 21.28 -14.31
N MET A 4 -10.97 20.00 -14.04
CA MET A 4 -9.78 19.20 -14.30
C MET A 4 -9.94 18.49 -15.63
N MET A 5 -8.95 18.60 -16.49
CA MET A 5 -8.95 17.94 -17.78
C MET A 5 -7.65 17.16 -17.93
N HIS A 6 -7.76 15.93 -18.42
CA HIS A 6 -6.60 15.11 -18.71
C HIS A 6 -6.33 15.07 -20.19
N ARG A 7 -5.07 15.24 -20.57
CA ARG A 7 -4.59 15.06 -21.93
C ARG A 7 -3.29 14.29 -21.89
N GLY A 8 -3.19 13.28 -22.67
CA GLY A 8 -1.93 12.55 -22.79
C GLY A 8 -2.10 11.14 -23.30
N LYS A 9 -0.97 10.54 -23.58
CA LYS A 9 -0.83 9.14 -23.95
C LYS A 9 0.23 8.54 -23.06
N GLY A 10 0.14 7.29 -22.76
CA GLY A 10 1.20 6.63 -22.02
C GLY A 10 0.73 5.42 -21.25
N SER A 11 1.66 4.92 -20.46
CA SER A 11 1.39 3.79 -19.58
C SER A 11 0.52 4.21 -18.41
N PHE A 12 -0.22 3.26 -17.90
CA PHE A 12 -1.14 3.51 -16.79
C PHE A 12 -0.88 2.53 -15.66
N THR A 13 -1.17 2.96 -14.46
CA THR A 13 -1.20 2.10 -13.28
C THR A 13 -2.61 2.14 -12.72
N HIS A 14 -3.21 0.96 -12.58
CA HIS A 14 -4.54 0.86 -12.00
C HIS A 14 -4.43 0.66 -10.49
N VAL A 15 -5.08 1.52 -9.74
CA VAL A 15 -5.11 1.44 -8.27
C VAL A 15 -6.56 1.47 -7.83
N GLU A 16 -6.91 0.53 -6.96
CA GLU A 16 -8.26 0.46 -6.40
C GLU A 16 -8.61 1.74 -5.64
N ASN A 17 -9.83 2.22 -5.81
CA ASN A 17 -10.25 3.48 -5.21
C ASN A 17 -10.23 3.48 -3.67
N THR A 18 -10.30 2.33 -3.05
CA THR A 18 -10.31 2.18 -1.59
C THR A 18 -9.21 3.00 -0.91
N VAL A 19 -7.99 2.92 -1.44
CA VAL A 19 -6.84 3.63 -0.84
C VAL A 19 -7.03 5.15 -0.90
N PHE A 20 -7.63 5.65 -1.98
CA PHE A 20 -7.80 7.10 -2.17
C PHE A 20 -8.79 7.70 -1.19
N PHE A 21 -9.80 6.93 -0.78
CA PHE A 21 -10.84 7.41 0.12
C PHE A 21 -10.63 7.02 1.58
N ASP A 22 -9.52 6.37 1.88
CA ASP A 22 -9.22 5.96 3.24
C ASP A 22 -8.68 7.14 4.05
N HIS A 23 -9.48 7.62 4.98
CA HIS A 23 -9.13 8.77 5.82
C HIS A 23 -8.03 8.44 6.85
N ALA A 24 -7.71 7.17 7.04
CA ALA A 24 -6.62 6.77 7.93
C ALA A 24 -5.24 6.98 7.32
N LEU A 25 -5.17 7.30 6.02
CA LEU A 25 -3.91 7.49 5.32
C LEU A 25 -3.65 8.96 5.00
N SER A 26 -2.40 9.38 5.20
CA SER A 26 -1.94 10.67 4.72
C SER A 26 -1.79 10.65 3.19
N LEU A 27 -1.75 11.83 2.59
CA LEU A 27 -1.48 11.96 1.16
C LEU A 27 -0.11 11.37 0.80
N LYS A 28 0.88 11.53 1.68
CA LYS A 28 2.20 10.92 1.53
C LYS A 28 2.10 9.40 1.42
N ALA A 29 1.36 8.76 2.32
CA ALA A 29 1.20 7.32 2.29
C ALA A 29 0.48 6.86 1.02
N LYS A 30 -0.56 7.58 0.60
CA LYS A 30 -1.27 7.27 -0.64
C LYS A 30 -0.35 7.38 -1.86
N GLY A 31 0.50 8.41 -1.90
CA GLY A 31 1.47 8.59 -2.97
C GLY A 31 2.48 7.46 -3.02
N ILE A 32 3.00 7.05 -1.86
CA ILE A 32 3.95 5.94 -1.78
C ILE A 32 3.31 4.65 -2.29
N TYR A 33 2.08 4.37 -1.89
CA TYR A 33 1.36 3.18 -2.35
C TYR A 33 1.22 3.17 -3.88
N CYS A 34 0.80 4.28 -4.46
CA CYS A 34 0.64 4.39 -5.90
C CYS A 34 1.98 4.21 -6.65
N GLN A 35 3.05 4.80 -6.12
CA GLN A 35 4.38 4.67 -6.70
C GLN A 35 4.84 3.21 -6.67
N ILE A 36 4.64 2.51 -5.57
CA ILE A 36 4.97 1.10 -5.46
C ILE A 36 4.17 0.28 -6.48
N ARG A 37 2.87 0.56 -6.59
CA ARG A 37 2.03 -0.15 -7.54
C ARG A 37 2.51 0.02 -8.99
N SER A 38 3.03 1.20 -9.32
CA SER A 38 3.56 1.46 -10.66
C SER A 38 4.83 0.66 -10.96
N LEU A 39 5.55 0.26 -9.92
CA LEU A 39 6.82 -0.46 -10.06
C LEU A 39 6.68 -1.97 -9.97
N GLU A 40 5.60 -2.47 -9.40
CA GLU A 40 5.40 -3.91 -9.18
C GLU A 40 5.45 -4.75 -10.44
N ASN A 41 5.05 -4.19 -11.57
CA ASN A 41 5.03 -4.92 -12.82
C ASN A 41 6.39 -5.04 -13.48
N ASN A 42 7.42 -4.42 -12.92
CA ASN A 42 8.78 -4.55 -13.42
C ASN A 42 9.47 -5.70 -12.72
N PRO A 43 9.68 -6.85 -13.38
CA PRO A 43 10.24 -8.03 -12.72
C PRO A 43 11.70 -7.85 -12.28
N GLU A 44 12.39 -6.85 -12.81
CA GLU A 44 13.76 -6.55 -12.42
C GLU A 44 13.87 -5.63 -11.22
N TRP A 45 12.75 -5.05 -10.81
CA TRP A 45 12.77 -4.11 -9.69
C TRP A 45 12.60 -4.85 -8.37
N VAL A 46 13.54 -4.62 -7.47
CA VAL A 46 13.51 -5.18 -6.11
C VAL A 46 13.29 -4.04 -5.14
N PHE A 47 12.28 -4.19 -4.28
CA PHE A 47 11.95 -3.15 -3.32
C PHE A 47 12.96 -3.14 -2.17
N THR A 48 13.59 -1.97 -1.97
CA THR A 48 14.27 -1.62 -0.74
C THR A 48 13.88 -0.19 -0.41
N ILE A 49 13.86 0.15 0.88
CA ILE A 49 13.48 1.50 1.29
C ILE A 49 14.45 2.53 0.70
N ARG A 50 15.75 2.25 0.75
CA ARG A 50 16.76 3.16 0.21
C ARG A 50 16.66 3.29 -1.30
N GLY A 51 16.46 2.18 -2.00
CA GLY A 51 16.29 2.19 -3.45
C GLY A 51 15.04 2.97 -3.85
N PHE A 52 13.94 2.76 -3.15
CA PHE A 52 12.71 3.51 -3.41
C PHE A 52 12.90 5.01 -3.16
N ALA A 53 13.59 5.37 -2.08
CA ALA A 53 13.83 6.78 -1.75
C ALA A 53 14.62 7.52 -2.82
N THR A 54 15.43 6.81 -3.64
CA THR A 54 16.15 7.45 -4.75
C THR A 54 15.20 7.87 -5.89
N LEU A 55 14.01 7.32 -5.94
CA LEU A 55 13.04 7.60 -7.01
C LEU A 55 12.14 8.79 -6.69
N VAL A 56 12.18 9.27 -5.47
CA VAL A 56 11.29 10.34 -5.00
C VAL A 56 12.12 11.44 -4.34
N LYS A 57 11.53 12.61 -4.21
CA LYS A 57 12.19 13.75 -3.57
C LYS A 57 12.28 13.57 -2.06
N ASP A 58 11.36 12.83 -1.48
CA ASP A 58 11.27 12.61 -0.05
C ASP A 58 12.46 11.78 0.45
N GLY A 59 12.90 12.04 1.67
CA GLY A 59 13.99 11.28 2.26
C GLY A 59 13.55 9.92 2.78
N VAL A 60 14.53 9.12 3.18
CA VAL A 60 14.30 7.77 3.74
C VAL A 60 13.35 7.80 4.93
N ASP A 61 13.47 8.80 5.80
CA ASP A 61 12.60 8.88 7.00
C ASP A 61 11.13 9.11 6.61
N ALA A 62 10.88 9.96 5.64
CA ALA A 62 9.52 10.20 5.17
C ALA A 62 8.92 8.97 4.50
N VAL A 63 9.71 8.27 3.69
CA VAL A 63 9.29 7.02 3.05
C VAL A 63 8.99 5.96 4.12
N THR A 64 9.86 5.81 5.10
CA THR A 64 9.66 4.86 6.20
C THR A 64 8.37 5.15 6.96
N ALA A 65 8.12 6.42 7.26
CA ALA A 65 6.90 6.81 7.97
C ALA A 65 5.64 6.50 7.16
N GLY A 66 5.67 6.77 5.87
CA GLY A 66 4.54 6.46 4.98
C GLY A 66 4.29 4.96 4.86
N LEU A 67 5.36 4.16 4.77
CA LEU A 67 5.23 2.71 4.75
C LEU A 67 4.62 2.17 6.03
N LYS A 68 4.99 2.73 7.19
CA LYS A 68 4.39 2.34 8.47
C LYS A 68 2.90 2.65 8.52
N GLU A 69 2.47 3.77 7.97
CA GLU A 69 1.05 4.08 7.84
C GLU A 69 0.33 3.02 7.02
N LEU A 70 0.91 2.64 5.88
CA LEU A 70 0.31 1.65 4.99
C LEU A 70 0.25 0.26 5.64
N GLU A 71 1.29 -0.13 6.38
CA GLU A 71 1.29 -1.38 7.12
C GLU A 71 0.22 -1.38 8.21
N SER A 72 0.14 -0.31 8.98
CA SER A 72 -0.85 -0.19 10.07
C SER A 72 -2.28 -0.19 9.54
N ALA A 73 -2.50 0.43 8.40
CA ALA A 73 -3.82 0.52 7.79
C ALA A 73 -4.22 -0.73 7.00
N GLY A 74 -3.27 -1.64 6.75
CA GLY A 74 -3.58 -2.92 6.11
C GLY A 74 -3.42 -2.96 4.60
N TYR A 75 -2.69 -2.02 4.00
CA TYR A 75 -2.46 -2.00 2.56
C TYR A 75 -1.15 -2.65 2.15
N ILE A 76 -0.26 -2.90 3.09
CA ILE A 76 1.00 -3.57 2.84
C ILE A 76 1.23 -4.61 3.93
N ILE A 77 1.61 -5.81 3.51
CA ILE A 77 2.13 -6.83 4.41
C ILE A 77 3.61 -6.94 4.16
N ARG A 78 4.40 -6.83 5.22
CA ARG A 78 5.81 -7.11 5.18
C ARG A 78 6.01 -8.46 5.87
N ALA A 79 6.60 -9.40 5.16
CA ALA A 79 6.74 -10.77 5.62
C ALA A 79 8.17 -11.26 5.43
N ARG A 80 8.58 -12.21 6.24
CA ARG A 80 9.89 -12.81 6.18
C ARG A 80 9.73 -14.32 6.07
N ARG A 81 10.39 -14.91 5.09
CA ARG A 81 10.34 -16.35 4.85
C ARG A 81 11.32 -17.06 5.78
N ARG A 82 10.91 -18.22 6.29
CA ARG A 82 11.83 -19.11 7.00
C ARG A 82 12.66 -19.89 5.99
N SER A 83 13.95 -20.08 6.32
CA SER A 83 14.79 -21.00 5.56
C SER A 83 14.43 -22.45 5.93
N GLU A 84 14.94 -23.40 5.14
CA GLU A 84 14.68 -24.83 5.35
C GLU A 84 15.07 -25.33 6.74
N ASN A 85 16.08 -24.70 7.36
CA ASN A 85 16.51 -25.08 8.71
C ASN A 85 15.80 -24.33 9.82
N GLY A 86 14.67 -23.71 9.53
CA GLY A 86 13.84 -23.02 10.50
C GLY A 86 14.28 -21.62 10.89
N ARG A 87 15.35 -21.10 10.30
CA ARG A 87 15.81 -19.74 10.56
C ARG A 87 15.13 -18.77 9.61
N PHE A 88 14.88 -17.56 10.09
CA PHE A 88 14.37 -16.50 9.24
C PHE A 88 15.47 -15.92 8.38
N LEU A 89 15.13 -15.56 7.16
CA LEU A 89 16.01 -14.77 6.30
C LEU A 89 16.23 -13.39 6.93
N LYS A 90 17.27 -12.70 6.47
CA LYS A 90 17.60 -11.37 6.99
C LYS A 90 16.47 -10.36 6.70
N ALA A 91 16.40 -9.33 7.50
CA ALA A 91 15.34 -8.32 7.38
C ALA A 91 15.31 -7.64 6.02
N GLU A 92 16.47 -7.44 5.39
CA GLU A 92 16.58 -6.88 4.05
C GLU A 92 16.05 -7.80 2.95
N GLU A 93 15.78 -9.04 3.29
CA GLU A 93 15.20 -10.03 2.38
C GLU A 93 13.68 -10.16 2.58
N ALA A 94 13.09 -9.23 3.30
CA ALA A 94 11.66 -9.22 3.52
C ALA A 94 10.90 -9.09 2.20
N THR A 95 9.79 -9.78 2.12
CA THR A 95 8.86 -9.66 1.01
C THR A 95 7.78 -8.64 1.37
N TRP A 96 7.47 -7.79 0.43
CA TRP A 96 6.46 -6.74 0.59
C TRP A 96 5.30 -7.06 -0.35
N ILE A 97 4.11 -7.17 0.20
CA ILE A 97 2.90 -7.49 -0.57
C ILE A 97 1.92 -6.33 -0.42
N THR A 98 1.43 -5.81 -1.54
CA THR A 98 0.40 -4.77 -1.53
C THR A 98 -0.98 -5.41 -1.60
N LEU A 99 -1.93 -4.78 -0.93
CA LEU A 99 -3.32 -5.21 -0.92
C LEU A 99 -4.21 -4.08 -1.44
N ASP A 100 -5.22 -4.43 -2.19
CA ASP A 100 -6.19 -3.46 -2.71
C ASP A 100 -7.12 -2.93 -1.63
N ASP A 101 -7.37 -3.74 -0.61
CA ASP A 101 -8.33 -3.42 0.44
C ASP A 101 -7.86 -4.06 1.75
N PRO A 102 -7.88 -3.32 2.87
CA PRO A 102 -7.54 -3.90 4.18
C PRO A 102 -8.38 -5.10 4.58
N ALA A 103 -9.59 -5.24 4.03
CA ALA A 103 -10.42 -6.41 4.29
C ALA A 103 -9.76 -7.72 3.85
N MET A 104 -8.81 -7.66 2.93
CA MET A 104 -8.06 -8.82 2.45
C MET A 104 -6.95 -9.24 3.41
N TYR A 105 -6.60 -8.40 4.37
CA TYR A 105 -5.39 -8.59 5.18
C TYR A 105 -5.37 -9.93 5.90
N ALA A 106 -6.44 -10.24 6.62
CA ALA A 106 -6.49 -11.45 7.44
C ALA A 106 -6.31 -12.72 6.59
N ASN A 107 -6.98 -12.78 5.43
CA ASN A 107 -6.89 -13.95 4.55
C ASN A 107 -5.51 -14.09 3.93
N VAL A 108 -4.95 -12.99 3.44
CA VAL A 108 -3.62 -13.02 2.81
C VAL A 108 -2.55 -13.35 3.84
N ALA A 109 -2.64 -12.78 5.05
CA ALA A 109 -1.70 -13.09 6.12
C ALA A 109 -1.76 -14.57 6.51
N ALA A 110 -2.96 -15.14 6.57
CA ALA A 110 -3.13 -16.57 6.87
C ALA A 110 -2.49 -17.45 5.79
N GLU A 111 -2.70 -17.11 4.53
CA GLU A 111 -2.08 -17.82 3.40
C GLU A 111 -0.56 -17.76 3.47
N LEU A 112 -0.02 -16.60 3.76
CA LEU A 112 1.44 -16.43 3.89
C LEU A 112 2.01 -17.27 5.02
N LYS A 113 1.32 -17.33 6.15
CA LYS A 113 1.77 -18.17 7.28
C LYS A 113 1.79 -19.65 6.90
N GLU A 114 0.79 -20.10 6.14
CA GLU A 114 0.75 -21.48 5.65
C GLU A 114 1.92 -21.76 4.69
N GLU A 115 2.35 -20.76 3.94
CA GLU A 115 3.49 -20.86 3.03
C GLU A 115 4.84 -20.73 3.73
N GLY A 116 4.87 -20.55 5.04
CA GLY A 116 6.10 -20.48 5.83
C GLY A 116 6.62 -19.08 6.09
N TYR A 117 5.81 -18.06 5.88
CA TYR A 117 6.17 -16.68 6.20
C TYR A 117 5.82 -16.30 7.62
N ALA A 118 6.63 -15.43 8.21
CA ALA A 118 6.27 -14.71 9.43
C ALA A 118 5.88 -13.28 9.04
N ILE A 119 4.79 -12.81 9.60
CA ILE A 119 4.29 -11.46 9.33
C ILE A 119 5.02 -10.48 10.23
N LEU A 120 5.65 -9.48 9.62
CA LEU A 120 6.43 -8.46 10.34
C LEU A 120 5.67 -7.15 10.49
N SER A 121 4.71 -6.89 9.60
CA SER A 121 3.94 -5.66 9.62
C SER A 121 3.00 -5.63 10.84
N ASP A 122 2.80 -4.44 11.37
CA ASP A 122 1.99 -4.21 12.57
C ASP A 122 0.63 -3.63 12.14
N PHE A 123 -0.30 -4.51 11.84
CA PHE A 123 -1.65 -4.13 11.44
C PHE A 123 -2.43 -3.66 12.66
N LYS A 124 -2.85 -2.41 12.63
CA LYS A 124 -3.53 -1.77 13.77
C LYS A 124 -4.95 -1.30 13.46
N ARG A 125 -5.45 -1.58 12.28
CA ARG A 125 -6.80 -1.16 11.94
C ARG A 125 -7.81 -1.96 12.78
N ASP A 126 -8.74 -1.25 13.39
CA ASP A 126 -9.86 -1.88 14.07
C ASP A 126 -10.71 -2.63 13.04
N PRO A 127 -10.97 -3.94 13.22
CA PRO A 127 -11.81 -4.70 12.30
C PRO A 127 -13.21 -4.11 12.10
N ALA A 128 -13.71 -3.35 13.08
CA ALA A 128 -15.00 -2.68 12.96
C ALA A 128 -14.93 -1.43 12.09
N THR A 129 -13.72 -0.96 11.76
CA THR A 129 -13.51 0.23 10.95
C THR A 129 -13.08 -0.19 9.55
N ASN A 130 -14.00 -0.77 8.81
CA ASN A 130 -13.74 -1.11 7.41
C ASN A 130 -13.63 0.17 6.60
N VAL A 131 -12.87 0.09 5.50
CA VAL A 131 -12.87 1.16 4.52
C VAL A 131 -14.15 1.02 3.72
N GLU A 132 -15.20 1.57 4.28
CA GLU A 132 -16.47 1.68 3.57
C GLU A 132 -16.58 3.11 3.12
N PHE A 133 -16.74 3.30 1.85
CA PHE A 133 -17.09 4.58 1.35
C PHE A 133 -18.27 4.44 0.41
N GLU A 134 -19.23 5.32 0.59
CA GLU A 134 -20.31 5.49 -0.36
C GLU A 134 -19.92 6.65 -1.25
N LEU A 135 -20.01 6.47 -2.53
CA LEU A 135 -19.62 7.52 -3.49
C LEU A 135 -20.32 8.84 -3.21
N GLU A 136 -21.54 8.76 -2.72
CA GLU A 136 -22.34 9.93 -2.37
C GLU A 136 -21.76 10.73 -1.22
N ASN A 137 -21.03 10.07 -0.32
CA ASN A 137 -20.47 10.70 0.87
C ASN A 137 -19.02 11.11 0.70
N ASP A 138 -18.26 10.37 -0.09
CA ASP A 138 -16.82 10.57 -0.19
C ASP A 138 -16.41 11.46 -1.34
N PHE A 139 -17.22 11.51 -2.38
CA PHE A 139 -16.97 12.45 -3.45
C PHE A 139 -17.53 13.83 -3.10
N PRO A 140 -16.85 14.88 -3.55
CA PRO A 140 -17.43 16.22 -3.44
C PRO A 140 -18.80 16.21 -4.09
N SER A 141 -19.79 16.69 -3.38
CA SER A 141 -21.16 16.67 -3.83
C SER A 141 -21.49 17.75 -4.86
N GLY A 142 -20.49 18.47 -5.34
CA GLY A 142 -20.69 19.55 -6.30
C GLY A 142 -21.43 19.11 -7.55
N GLY A 143 -21.25 17.84 -7.94
CA GLY A 143 -21.94 17.30 -9.09
C GLY A 143 -23.42 17.06 -8.88
N THR A 144 -23.84 16.97 -7.65
CA THR A 144 -25.23 16.67 -7.30
C THR A 144 -26.02 17.87 -6.87
N ASP A 145 -25.36 18.98 -6.73
CA ASP A 145 -25.97 20.22 -6.31
C ASP A 145 -26.58 21.00 -7.46
N GLY A 146 -26.69 20.28 -8.47
CA GLY A 146 -27.30 20.89 -9.60
C GLY A 146 -28.55 21.59 -9.17
#